data_aeeec86814b12bec01e0d7905caac933
#
_entry.id   aeeec86814b12bec01e0d7905caac933
#
_cell.length_a   1.000
_cell.length_b   1.000
_cell.length_c   1.000
_cell.angle_alpha   90.00
_cell.angle_beta   90.00
_cell.angle_gamma   90.00
#
_symmetry.space_group_name_H-M   'P 1'
#
loop_
_entity.id
_entity.type
_entity.pdbx_description
1 polymer ?
#
loop_
_entity_poly.entity_id
_entity_poly.type
_entity_poly.pdbx_seq_one_letter_code
_entity_poly.pdbx_strand_id
1 'polypeptide(L)'
;MDIYYKTISGSGKQMIHYVCKYAPVELFKGFGQEFAVLEEMPENFDKSDKIAHANLCGFGKSVIQAVLEDKVEELVLVNCCDSMRRVYDIIENTKKCKFLYMLDLPHEDNECENIKFAQSILRLKKAYERYSHRTFDRELFIKSFANPQSERKPYIGLMGVHVSSILEKTIRENMQMDVENMTCTSGRNLIILQKDLRNMDDETLFLAYAESLLGQMPCARMNNNTRRNQLFLDPSLKGIIYHTIKFCDYYGFEYASIKNNIKVPLLKLETDFTSQSAGQLLTRIQAFAETIEGSDDMDPTKGISEEARRRMESGVYYVAGIDSGSTSTDVVILDQDGKIKSTMIIPTGGGAMLSAEKSLEKAVEKAGISKDDIVRIVTTGYGRAYINSGDDSITEITCHAKGAHYLNPNVRTVIDIGGQDIKAISIDENGAVKNFLMNDKCAAGTGRFLEMMARTLGLSLEEMSTMGLEWKENIVISSMCTVFAESEVVSLVAQNKAVSDIIHGLNMSVASKVGALAARLGQDNPGEYMMTGGVAKNKGITNALEEKLGAKLYICDEAQLCGALGAALFAYEKCREA
;
A
#
# COMPACT_ATOMS: atom_id res chain seq x y z
N MET A 1 -21.20 9.48 12.25
CA MET A 1 -22.20 8.41 12.59
C MET A 1 -21.43 7.22 13.12
N ASP A 2 -21.20 7.25 14.44
CA ASP A 2 -20.36 6.27 15.15
C ASP A 2 -21.22 5.10 15.60
N ILE A 3 -21.40 4.12 14.75
CA ILE A 3 -21.98 2.85 15.19
C ILE A 3 -21.16 1.73 14.52
N TYR A 4 -20.49 0.93 15.36
CA TYR A 4 -19.83 -0.36 15.08
C TYR A 4 -18.29 -0.45 15.04
N TYR A 5 -17.56 0.31 15.84
CA TYR A 5 -16.21 -0.10 16.20
C TYR A 5 -15.99 0.01 17.70
N LYS A 6 -16.45 -0.97 18.45
CA LYS A 6 -15.97 -1.20 19.82
C LYS A 6 -14.84 -2.22 19.74
N THR A 7 -13.63 -1.74 19.78
CA THR A 7 -12.47 -2.55 20.19
C THR A 7 -12.74 -3.01 21.62
N ILE A 8 -13.19 -4.23 21.83
CA ILE A 8 -13.45 -4.77 23.16
C ILE A 8 -12.19 -5.49 23.63
N SER A 9 -11.27 -4.71 24.19
CA SER A 9 -10.36 -5.23 25.21
C SER A 9 -11.14 -5.30 26.51
N GLY A 10 -11.43 -6.50 27.01
CA GLY A 10 -11.83 -6.74 28.39
C GLY A 10 -13.31 -6.53 28.72
N SER A 11 -14.18 -7.45 28.34
CA SER A 11 -15.35 -7.81 29.15
C SER A 11 -15.68 -9.29 28.86
N GLY A 12 -15.84 -10.10 29.89
CA GLY A 12 -16.08 -11.53 29.81
C GLY A 12 -17.45 -11.93 29.23
N LYS A 13 -17.88 -11.29 28.15
CA LYS A 13 -19.04 -11.68 27.35
C LYS A 13 -18.57 -12.64 26.26
N GLN A 14 -19.18 -13.81 26.24
CA GLN A 14 -19.02 -14.80 25.19
C GLN A 14 -19.38 -14.17 23.83
N MET A 15 -18.45 -14.20 22.87
CA MET A 15 -18.60 -13.54 21.57
C MET A 15 -18.37 -14.55 20.45
N ILE A 16 -19.21 -14.51 19.43
CA ILE A 16 -19.03 -15.34 18.24
C ILE A 16 -18.19 -14.59 17.20
N HIS A 17 -17.16 -15.24 16.68
CA HIS A 17 -16.31 -14.66 15.66
C HIS A 17 -16.67 -15.19 14.26
N TYR A 18 -16.45 -14.38 13.24
CA TYR A 18 -16.65 -14.75 11.85
C TYR A 18 -15.56 -14.16 10.95
N VAL A 19 -15.40 -14.68 9.71
CA VAL A 19 -14.30 -14.32 8.81
C VAL A 19 -14.76 -13.95 7.39
N CYS A 20 -16.07 -13.85 7.16
CA CYS A 20 -16.60 -13.61 5.81
C CYS A 20 -17.89 -12.78 5.87
N LYS A 21 -18.03 -11.80 4.98
CA LYS A 21 -19.21 -10.94 4.91
C LYS A 21 -20.54 -11.68 4.65
N TYR A 22 -20.47 -12.89 4.10
CA TYR A 22 -21.65 -13.73 3.88
C TYR A 22 -22.06 -14.54 5.13
N ALA A 23 -21.28 -14.46 6.22
CA ALA A 23 -21.72 -15.08 7.47
C ALA A 23 -23.04 -14.44 7.95
N PRO A 24 -24.05 -15.25 8.36
CA PRO A 24 -25.35 -14.74 8.74
C PRO A 24 -25.34 -14.21 10.19
N VAL A 25 -24.64 -13.10 10.42
CA VAL A 25 -24.39 -12.58 11.77
C VAL A 25 -25.66 -12.06 12.46
N GLU A 26 -26.63 -11.59 11.69
CA GLU A 26 -27.95 -11.15 12.20
C GLU A 26 -28.71 -12.31 12.88
N LEU A 27 -28.45 -13.54 12.44
CA LEU A 27 -28.96 -14.76 13.09
C LEU A 27 -28.57 -14.81 14.58
N PHE A 28 -27.32 -14.45 14.90
CA PHE A 28 -26.82 -14.49 16.29
C PHE A 28 -27.43 -13.39 17.16
N LYS A 29 -27.84 -12.25 16.57
CA LYS A 29 -28.67 -11.25 17.29
C LYS A 29 -30.01 -11.82 17.69
N GLY A 30 -30.63 -12.67 16.88
CA GLY A 30 -31.83 -13.40 17.25
C GLY A 30 -31.65 -14.30 18.47
N PHE A 31 -30.42 -14.70 18.80
CA PHE A 31 -30.10 -15.41 20.05
C PHE A 31 -29.64 -14.50 21.20
N GLY A 32 -29.67 -13.19 21.00
CA GLY A 32 -29.13 -12.23 21.96
C GLY A 32 -27.59 -12.36 22.13
N GLN A 33 -26.91 -12.83 21.09
CA GLN A 33 -25.48 -13.09 21.10
C GLN A 33 -24.73 -11.96 20.38
N GLU A 34 -23.62 -11.50 20.98
CA GLU A 34 -22.70 -10.56 20.35
C GLU A 34 -21.79 -11.30 19.35
N PHE A 35 -21.38 -10.59 18.30
CA PHE A 35 -20.50 -11.13 17.27
C PHE A 35 -19.48 -10.08 16.80
N ALA A 36 -18.33 -10.55 16.30
CA ALA A 36 -17.30 -9.70 15.73
C ALA A 36 -16.60 -10.38 14.55
N VAL A 37 -16.12 -9.58 13.61
CA VAL A 37 -15.13 -10.03 12.63
C VAL A 37 -13.83 -10.37 13.36
N LEU A 38 -13.16 -11.44 12.96
CA LEU A 38 -11.84 -11.76 13.50
C LEU A 38 -10.79 -10.90 12.77
N GLU A 39 -10.35 -9.82 13.41
CA GLU A 39 -9.51 -8.78 12.82
C GLU A 39 -8.06 -8.77 13.34
N GLU A 40 -7.72 -9.68 14.23
CA GLU A 40 -6.43 -9.65 14.91
C GLU A 40 -5.27 -9.92 13.96
N MET A 41 -4.33 -8.96 13.91
CA MET A 41 -3.03 -9.15 13.26
C MET A 41 -2.01 -9.56 14.31
N PRO A 42 -1.51 -10.80 14.30
CA PRO A 42 -0.49 -11.23 15.23
C PRO A 42 0.86 -10.59 14.90
N GLU A 43 1.73 -10.49 15.88
CA GLU A 43 3.13 -10.08 15.65
C GLU A 43 3.90 -11.10 14.80
N ASN A 44 3.60 -12.38 14.99
CA ASN A 44 4.19 -13.51 14.28
C ASN A 44 3.20 -14.68 14.16
N PHE A 45 3.60 -15.71 13.45
CA PHE A 45 2.82 -16.93 13.26
C PHE A 45 3.40 -18.15 13.98
N ASP A 46 4.15 -17.98 15.06
CA ASP A 46 4.94 -19.04 15.72
C ASP A 46 4.13 -20.27 16.12
N LYS A 47 2.87 -20.12 16.54
CA LYS A 47 1.99 -21.24 16.88
C LYS A 47 1.33 -21.84 15.63
N SER A 48 0.82 -21.02 14.74
CA SER A 48 0.13 -21.48 13.53
C SER A 48 1.10 -22.16 12.55
N ASP A 49 2.34 -21.68 12.40
CA ASP A 49 3.34 -22.27 11.50
C ASP A 49 3.80 -23.67 11.91
N LYS A 50 3.57 -24.06 13.17
CA LYS A 50 3.86 -25.43 13.64
C LYS A 50 2.88 -26.48 13.11
N ILE A 51 1.67 -26.07 12.73
CA ILE A 51 0.58 -26.98 12.35
C ILE A 51 -0.05 -26.67 11.00
N ALA A 52 0.20 -25.47 10.46
CA ALA A 52 -0.32 -25.05 9.17
C ALA A 52 0.77 -25.13 8.09
N HIS A 53 0.34 -25.35 6.84
CA HIS A 53 1.25 -25.34 5.69
C HIS A 53 1.84 -23.94 5.48
N ALA A 54 3.12 -23.87 5.08
CA ALA A 54 3.83 -22.61 4.87
C ALA A 54 3.14 -21.64 3.90
N ASN A 55 2.48 -22.18 2.86
CA ASN A 55 1.76 -21.42 1.82
C ASN A 55 0.30 -21.10 2.19
N LEU A 56 -0.13 -21.35 3.42
CA LEU A 56 -1.43 -20.85 3.88
C LEU A 56 -1.36 -19.32 3.95
N CYS A 57 -2.41 -18.63 3.47
CA CYS A 57 -2.43 -17.15 3.50
C CYS A 57 -2.34 -16.61 4.93
N GLY A 58 -1.73 -15.42 5.09
CA GLY A 58 -1.52 -14.80 6.41
C GLY A 58 -2.81 -14.63 7.22
N PHE A 59 -3.93 -14.29 6.58
CA PHE A 59 -5.23 -14.22 7.26
C PHE A 59 -5.69 -15.59 7.79
N GLY A 60 -5.53 -16.67 7.01
CA GLY A 60 -5.83 -18.03 7.50
C GLY A 60 -4.95 -18.43 8.69
N LYS A 61 -3.66 -18.06 8.65
CA LYS A 61 -2.73 -18.29 9.77
C LYS A 61 -3.11 -17.49 11.01
N SER A 62 -3.57 -16.23 10.85
CA SER A 62 -4.02 -15.39 11.97
C SER A 62 -5.25 -15.97 12.67
N VAL A 63 -6.19 -16.53 11.92
CA VAL A 63 -7.36 -17.22 12.47
C VAL A 63 -6.94 -18.44 13.33
N ILE A 64 -6.02 -19.26 12.82
CA ILE A 64 -5.48 -20.40 13.58
C ILE A 64 -4.72 -19.92 14.82
N GLN A 65 -3.89 -18.89 14.67
CA GLN A 65 -3.10 -18.31 15.76
C GLN A 65 -4.00 -17.83 16.91
N ALA A 66 -5.08 -17.09 16.60
CA ALA A 66 -6.03 -16.58 17.58
C ALA A 66 -6.74 -17.70 18.36
N VAL A 67 -7.10 -18.79 17.68
CA VAL A 67 -7.66 -19.99 18.34
C VAL A 67 -6.63 -20.69 19.23
N LEU A 68 -5.38 -20.81 18.76
CA LEU A 68 -4.31 -21.45 19.55
C LEU A 68 -3.91 -20.61 20.79
N GLU A 69 -4.17 -19.31 20.76
CA GLU A 69 -3.96 -18.38 21.87
C GLU A 69 -5.17 -18.24 22.80
N ASP A 70 -6.19 -19.07 22.60
CA ASP A 70 -7.42 -19.10 23.40
C ASP A 70 -8.20 -17.76 23.37
N LYS A 71 -8.03 -16.96 22.29
CA LYS A 71 -8.73 -15.69 22.07
C LYS A 71 -10.10 -15.87 21.42
N VAL A 72 -10.34 -17.03 20.80
CA VAL A 72 -11.56 -17.36 20.05
C VAL A 72 -12.11 -18.69 20.54
N GLU A 73 -13.29 -18.64 21.16
CA GLU A 73 -13.99 -19.85 21.65
C GLU A 73 -15.13 -20.30 20.73
N GLU A 74 -15.77 -19.35 20.04
CA GLU A 74 -16.88 -19.60 19.12
C GLU A 74 -16.56 -19.00 17.77
N LEU A 75 -16.59 -19.81 16.70
CA LEU A 75 -16.15 -19.41 15.37
C LEU A 75 -17.08 -19.97 14.29
N VAL A 76 -17.54 -19.08 13.40
CA VAL A 76 -18.22 -19.45 12.17
C VAL A 76 -17.34 -19.13 10.98
N LEU A 77 -16.89 -20.18 10.32
CA LEU A 77 -16.18 -20.11 9.06
C LEU A 77 -17.16 -20.29 7.89
N VAL A 78 -16.76 -19.79 6.74
CA VAL A 78 -17.49 -19.96 5.49
C VAL A 78 -16.56 -20.63 4.50
N ASN A 79 -17.04 -21.62 3.75
CA ASN A 79 -16.25 -22.34 2.73
C ASN A 79 -15.91 -21.45 1.52
N CYS A 80 -15.51 -20.20 1.78
CA CYS A 80 -15.29 -19.17 0.75
C CYS A 80 -14.01 -19.40 -0.08
N CYS A 81 -13.03 -20.16 0.40
CA CYS A 81 -11.81 -20.53 -0.32
C CYS A 81 -11.18 -21.78 0.28
N ASP A 82 -10.22 -22.40 -0.43
CA ASP A 82 -9.52 -23.57 0.07
C ASP A 82 -8.75 -23.31 1.37
N SER A 83 -8.17 -22.14 1.50
CA SER A 83 -7.51 -21.75 2.77
C SER A 83 -8.46 -21.85 3.95
N MET A 84 -9.69 -21.32 3.85
CA MET A 84 -10.66 -21.38 4.95
C MET A 84 -11.15 -22.81 5.24
N ARG A 85 -11.24 -23.68 4.24
CA ARG A 85 -11.53 -25.11 4.45
C ARG A 85 -10.41 -25.77 5.24
N ARG A 86 -9.14 -25.52 4.88
CA ARG A 86 -7.98 -26.04 5.62
C ARG A 86 -7.89 -25.47 7.03
N VAL A 87 -8.20 -24.18 7.21
CA VAL A 87 -8.29 -23.55 8.54
C VAL A 87 -9.30 -24.28 9.42
N TYR A 88 -10.49 -24.59 8.88
CA TYR A 88 -11.50 -25.36 9.60
C TYR A 88 -10.98 -26.73 10.05
N ASP A 89 -10.42 -27.54 9.11
CA ASP A 89 -9.89 -28.86 9.40
C ASP A 89 -8.80 -28.82 10.49
N ILE A 90 -7.92 -27.83 10.44
CA ILE A 90 -6.85 -27.64 11.43
C ILE A 90 -7.45 -27.31 12.80
N ILE A 91 -8.36 -26.32 12.86
CA ILE A 91 -8.96 -25.87 14.13
C ILE A 91 -9.80 -27.00 14.75
N GLU A 92 -10.57 -27.73 13.94
CA GLU A 92 -11.36 -28.87 14.41
C GLU A 92 -10.50 -29.92 15.10
N ASN A 93 -9.32 -30.21 14.55
CA ASN A 93 -8.36 -31.14 15.18
C ASN A 93 -7.78 -30.62 16.51
N THR A 94 -7.72 -29.32 16.74
CA THR A 94 -7.21 -28.76 18.00
C THR A 94 -8.17 -28.95 19.17
N LYS A 95 -9.46 -29.10 18.91
CA LYS A 95 -10.56 -29.16 19.89
C LYS A 95 -10.64 -27.94 20.84
N LYS A 96 -10.05 -26.80 20.44
CA LYS A 96 -10.03 -25.59 21.27
C LYS A 96 -11.28 -24.73 21.17
N CYS A 97 -11.97 -24.74 20.03
CA CYS A 97 -13.25 -24.03 19.91
C CYS A 97 -14.38 -24.80 20.59
N LYS A 98 -15.18 -24.09 21.40
CA LYS A 98 -16.44 -24.62 22.00
C LYS A 98 -17.54 -24.76 20.96
N PHE A 99 -17.59 -23.82 20.01
CA PHE A 99 -18.46 -23.88 18.84
C PHE A 99 -17.64 -23.56 17.59
N LEU A 100 -17.57 -24.51 16.67
CA LEU A 100 -16.95 -24.36 15.38
C LEU A 100 -17.94 -24.81 14.31
N TYR A 101 -18.22 -23.94 13.35
CA TYR A 101 -19.17 -24.26 12.28
C TYR A 101 -18.62 -23.81 10.92
N MET A 102 -18.73 -24.68 9.90
CA MET A 102 -18.46 -24.35 8.51
C MET A 102 -19.79 -24.14 7.78
N LEU A 103 -20.03 -22.89 7.34
CA LEU A 103 -21.20 -22.55 6.55
C LEU A 103 -20.93 -22.78 5.07
N ASP A 104 -21.82 -23.52 4.40
CA ASP A 104 -21.78 -23.68 2.96
C ASP A 104 -22.33 -22.46 2.25
N LEU A 105 -21.49 -21.83 1.44
CA LEU A 105 -21.79 -20.65 0.64
C LEU A 105 -21.86 -21.03 -0.85
N PRO A 106 -22.94 -20.71 -1.58
CA PRO A 106 -23.05 -20.87 -3.01
C PRO A 106 -22.03 -20.00 -3.78
N HIS A 107 -21.81 -20.31 -5.07
CA HIS A 107 -20.99 -19.50 -5.97
C HIS A 107 -21.80 -18.52 -6.82
N GLU A 108 -23.11 -18.64 -6.83
CA GLU A 108 -24.04 -17.86 -7.64
C GLU A 108 -25.16 -17.27 -6.80
N ASP A 109 -25.74 -16.21 -7.31
CA ASP A 109 -26.94 -15.56 -6.78
C ASP A 109 -28.08 -15.85 -7.78
N ASN A 110 -28.74 -17.00 -7.58
CA ASN A 110 -29.93 -17.40 -8.33
C ASN A 110 -30.91 -18.11 -7.42
N GLU A 111 -32.15 -18.30 -7.86
CA GLU A 111 -33.24 -18.85 -7.05
C GLU A 111 -32.89 -20.19 -6.39
N CYS A 112 -32.28 -21.13 -7.13
CA CYS A 112 -31.90 -22.42 -6.59
C CYS A 112 -30.82 -22.31 -5.49
N GLU A 113 -29.82 -21.49 -5.71
CA GLU A 113 -28.72 -21.28 -4.76
C GLU A 113 -29.18 -20.48 -3.53
N ASN A 114 -30.13 -19.54 -3.69
CA ASN A 114 -30.77 -18.82 -2.59
C ASN A 114 -31.52 -19.77 -1.66
N ILE A 115 -32.28 -20.72 -2.21
CA ILE A 115 -32.96 -21.76 -1.42
C ILE A 115 -31.95 -22.65 -0.66
N LYS A 116 -30.91 -23.12 -1.32
CA LYS A 116 -29.85 -23.93 -0.69
C LYS A 116 -29.15 -23.17 0.42
N PHE A 117 -28.90 -21.88 0.23
CA PHE A 117 -28.24 -21.05 1.22
C PHE A 117 -29.13 -20.78 2.42
N ALA A 118 -30.44 -20.51 2.20
CA ALA A 118 -31.43 -20.40 3.27
C ALA A 118 -31.47 -21.68 4.13
N GLN A 119 -31.47 -22.87 3.49
CA GLN A 119 -31.40 -24.15 4.20
C GLN A 119 -30.10 -24.32 4.99
N SER A 120 -28.97 -23.84 4.45
CA SER A 120 -27.68 -23.87 5.15
C SER A 120 -27.71 -22.99 6.41
N ILE A 121 -28.30 -21.79 6.32
CA ILE A 121 -28.51 -20.88 7.45
C ILE A 121 -29.44 -21.52 8.50
N LEU A 122 -30.50 -22.16 8.09
CA LEU A 122 -31.40 -22.88 9.01
C LEU A 122 -30.72 -24.06 9.71
N ARG A 123 -29.80 -24.76 9.04
CA ARG A 123 -28.96 -25.80 9.68
C ARG A 123 -28.03 -25.20 10.74
N LEU A 124 -27.39 -24.05 10.44
CA LEU A 124 -26.58 -23.31 11.41
C LEU A 124 -27.44 -22.87 12.62
N LYS A 125 -28.63 -22.31 12.38
CA LYS A 125 -29.59 -21.93 13.44
C LYS A 125 -29.84 -23.10 14.40
N LYS A 126 -30.22 -24.28 13.86
CA LYS A 126 -30.47 -25.47 14.65
C LYS A 126 -29.23 -25.99 15.40
N ALA A 127 -28.04 -25.87 14.78
CA ALA A 127 -26.79 -26.27 15.42
C ALA A 127 -26.45 -25.35 16.60
N TYR A 128 -26.65 -24.04 16.44
CA TYR A 128 -26.37 -23.07 17.49
C TYR A 128 -27.41 -23.15 18.63
N GLU A 129 -28.68 -23.38 18.34
CA GLU A 129 -29.72 -23.62 19.35
C GLU A 129 -29.34 -24.81 20.25
N ARG A 130 -28.91 -25.92 19.66
CA ARG A 130 -28.48 -27.12 20.41
C ARG A 130 -27.25 -26.89 21.27
N TYR A 131 -26.29 -26.11 20.76
CA TYR A 131 -25.05 -25.78 21.46
C TYR A 131 -25.28 -24.81 22.61
N SER A 132 -25.95 -23.68 22.31
CA SER A 132 -26.09 -22.57 23.26
C SER A 132 -27.23 -22.75 24.26
N HIS A 133 -28.15 -23.70 24.00
CA HIS A 133 -29.40 -23.88 24.76
C HIS A 133 -30.27 -22.60 24.83
N ARG A 134 -30.11 -21.66 23.87
CA ARG A 134 -30.87 -20.40 23.79
C ARG A 134 -32.02 -20.55 22.81
N THR A 135 -33.13 -19.88 23.11
CA THR A 135 -34.27 -19.78 22.21
C THR A 135 -34.05 -18.65 21.23
N PHE A 136 -34.33 -18.88 19.95
CA PHE A 136 -34.24 -17.86 18.90
C PHE A 136 -35.42 -16.87 19.01
N ASP A 137 -35.10 -15.59 19.14
CA ASP A 137 -36.05 -14.49 19.12
C ASP A 137 -36.15 -13.89 17.71
N ARG A 138 -37.24 -14.13 17.04
CA ARG A 138 -37.52 -13.69 15.69
C ARG A 138 -37.60 -12.14 15.60
N GLU A 139 -38.15 -11.47 16.62
CA GLU A 139 -38.26 -9.99 16.61
C GLU A 139 -36.88 -9.33 16.72
N LEU A 140 -35.97 -9.86 17.54
CA LEU A 140 -34.61 -9.37 17.62
C LEU A 140 -33.87 -9.59 16.30
N PHE A 141 -34.08 -10.72 15.63
CA PHE A 141 -33.54 -11.01 14.32
C PHE A 141 -34.01 -10.00 13.28
N ILE A 142 -35.31 -9.75 13.15
CA ILE A 142 -35.88 -8.78 12.19
C ILE A 142 -35.40 -7.35 12.49
N LYS A 143 -35.30 -6.97 13.75
CA LYS A 143 -34.80 -5.64 14.17
C LYS A 143 -33.32 -5.44 13.85
N SER A 144 -32.55 -6.49 13.58
CA SER A 144 -31.13 -6.40 13.26
C SER A 144 -30.85 -5.95 11.82
N PHE A 145 -31.87 -5.93 10.94
CA PHE A 145 -31.72 -5.47 9.58
C PHE A 145 -31.65 -3.95 9.51
N ALA A 146 -30.61 -3.44 8.85
CA ALA A 146 -30.43 -2.00 8.66
C ALA A 146 -31.36 -1.45 7.57
N ASN A 147 -31.77 -0.18 7.70
CA ASN A 147 -32.48 0.52 6.64
C ASN A 147 -31.51 0.98 5.54
N PRO A 148 -31.93 0.96 4.27
CA PRO A 148 -31.11 1.41 3.16
C PRO A 148 -30.81 2.91 3.22
N GLN A 149 -29.69 3.28 2.66
CA GLN A 149 -28.96 4.52 2.88
C GLN A 149 -29.15 5.64 1.87
N SER A 150 -28.65 6.80 2.27
CA SER A 150 -28.57 8.11 1.65
C SER A 150 -27.74 8.17 0.35
N GLU A 151 -27.82 9.30 -0.36
CA GLU A 151 -27.01 9.66 -1.54
C GLU A 151 -25.51 9.43 -1.31
N ARG A 152 -24.87 8.80 -2.29
CA ARG A 152 -23.41 8.57 -2.26
C ARG A 152 -22.66 9.86 -2.50
N LYS A 153 -21.79 10.21 -1.56
CA LYS A 153 -20.77 11.25 -1.73
C LYS A 153 -19.57 10.69 -2.50
N PRO A 154 -18.67 11.54 -3.03
CA PRO A 154 -17.39 11.09 -3.56
C PRO A 154 -16.64 10.22 -2.55
N TYR A 155 -16.09 9.08 -2.99
CA TYR A 155 -15.47 8.11 -2.08
C TYR A 155 -14.31 7.36 -2.71
N ILE A 156 -13.48 6.78 -1.84
CA ILE A 156 -12.41 5.83 -2.18
C ILE A 156 -12.91 4.41 -1.90
N GLY A 157 -12.80 3.52 -2.88
CA GLY A 157 -13.14 2.12 -2.72
C GLY A 157 -11.99 1.33 -2.10
N LEU A 158 -12.19 0.75 -0.90
CA LEU A 158 -11.25 -0.21 -0.32
C LEU A 158 -11.70 -1.62 -0.68
N MET A 159 -10.96 -2.29 -1.55
CA MET A 159 -11.34 -3.57 -2.16
C MET A 159 -10.30 -4.66 -1.88
N GLY A 160 -10.63 -5.88 -2.25
CA GLY A 160 -9.72 -7.00 -2.15
C GLY A 160 -9.98 -7.89 -0.93
N VAL A 161 -8.91 -8.45 -0.39
CA VAL A 161 -8.97 -9.34 0.77
C VAL A 161 -9.15 -8.53 2.06
N HIS A 162 -9.52 -9.20 3.13
CA HIS A 162 -9.69 -8.64 4.47
C HIS A 162 -8.61 -7.61 4.84
N VAL A 163 -9.03 -6.47 5.36
CA VAL A 163 -8.18 -5.40 5.89
C VAL A 163 -8.37 -5.35 7.40
N SER A 164 -7.28 -5.33 8.15
CA SER A 164 -7.35 -5.16 9.60
C SER A 164 -7.88 -3.79 9.99
N SER A 165 -8.49 -3.67 11.16
CA SER A 165 -8.97 -2.40 11.70
C SER A 165 -7.87 -1.33 11.80
N ILE A 166 -6.63 -1.74 12.12
CA ILE A 166 -5.48 -0.84 12.18
C ILE A 166 -5.15 -0.28 10.80
N LEU A 167 -5.08 -1.13 9.76
CA LEU A 167 -4.79 -0.68 8.41
C LEU A 167 -5.94 0.16 7.84
N GLU A 168 -7.19 -0.22 8.09
CA GLU A 168 -8.35 0.57 7.68
C GLU A 168 -8.35 1.95 8.33
N LYS A 169 -8.06 2.02 9.64
CA LYS A 169 -7.92 3.27 10.37
C LYS A 169 -6.82 4.14 9.76
N THR A 170 -5.64 3.56 9.50
CA THR A 170 -4.52 4.28 8.85
C THR A 170 -4.94 4.83 7.49
N ILE A 171 -5.67 4.07 6.69
CA ILE A 171 -6.18 4.53 5.39
C ILE A 171 -7.13 5.73 5.60
N ARG A 172 -8.12 5.61 6.49
CA ARG A 172 -9.12 6.67 6.74
C ARG A 172 -8.51 7.95 7.30
N GLU A 173 -7.51 7.84 8.16
CA GLU A 173 -6.82 8.99 8.75
C GLU A 173 -5.95 9.77 7.76
N ASN A 174 -5.57 9.15 6.65
CA ASN A 174 -4.75 9.76 5.61
C ASN A 174 -5.55 10.12 4.33
N MET A 175 -6.88 9.93 4.33
CA MET A 175 -7.76 10.31 3.23
C MET A 175 -8.73 11.40 3.72
N GLN A 176 -8.94 12.44 2.91
CA GLN A 176 -9.98 13.45 3.18
C GLN A 176 -11.36 12.98 2.73
N MET A 177 -11.40 12.12 1.72
CA MET A 177 -12.63 11.53 1.20
C MET A 177 -13.11 10.35 2.03
N ASP A 178 -14.42 10.08 1.99
CA ASP A 178 -14.99 8.89 2.59
C ASP A 178 -14.38 7.61 1.99
N VAL A 179 -14.09 6.62 2.83
CA VAL A 179 -13.58 5.31 2.40
C VAL A 179 -14.68 4.26 2.57
N GLU A 180 -15.13 3.67 1.47
CA GLU A 180 -16.07 2.54 1.50
C GLU A 180 -15.31 1.21 1.53
N ASN A 181 -15.41 0.49 2.66
CA ASN A 181 -14.80 -0.82 2.80
C ASN A 181 -15.66 -1.91 2.15
N MET A 182 -15.22 -2.41 1.00
CA MET A 182 -15.86 -3.45 0.17
C MET A 182 -15.05 -4.74 0.12
N THR A 183 -14.18 -4.98 1.11
CA THR A 183 -13.35 -6.17 1.20
C THR A 183 -14.16 -7.44 1.50
N CYS A 184 -13.49 -8.61 1.47
CA CYS A 184 -14.18 -9.91 1.59
C CYS A 184 -14.82 -10.17 2.96
N THR A 185 -14.45 -9.43 3.99
CA THR A 185 -15.02 -9.56 5.35
C THR A 185 -15.93 -8.41 5.75
N SER A 186 -15.77 -7.26 5.09
CA SER A 186 -16.47 -6.01 5.40
C SER A 186 -17.40 -5.60 4.26
N GLY A 187 -18.00 -4.43 4.36
CA GLY A 187 -18.90 -3.92 3.32
C GLY A 187 -20.23 -4.66 3.26
N ARG A 188 -20.71 -5.11 4.43
CA ARG A 188 -22.05 -5.69 4.54
C ARG A 188 -23.09 -4.62 4.31
N ASN A 189 -23.89 -4.79 3.25
CA ASN A 189 -25.04 -3.94 2.96
C ASN A 189 -26.23 -4.84 2.63
N LEU A 190 -26.98 -5.23 3.65
CA LEU A 190 -28.16 -6.08 3.50
C LEU A 190 -29.38 -5.20 3.20
N ILE A 191 -29.91 -5.36 2.01
CA ILE A 191 -31.15 -4.70 1.61
C ILE A 191 -32.24 -5.76 1.56
N ILE A 192 -33.14 -5.77 2.55
CA ILE A 192 -34.34 -6.59 2.50
C ILE A 192 -35.48 -5.73 2.00
N LEU A 193 -35.85 -5.92 0.74
CA LEU A 193 -36.85 -5.10 0.04
C LEU A 193 -38.30 -5.37 0.49
N GLN A 194 -38.54 -6.42 1.25
CA GLN A 194 -39.87 -6.86 1.62
C GLN A 194 -40.38 -6.12 2.86
N LYS A 195 -41.50 -5.47 2.72
CA LYS A 195 -42.08 -4.58 3.76
C LYS A 195 -42.72 -5.30 4.96
N ASP A 196 -42.99 -6.60 4.85
CA ASP A 196 -43.78 -7.32 5.87
C ASP A 196 -43.14 -8.59 6.44
N LEU A 197 -41.89 -8.46 6.84
CA LEU A 197 -41.07 -9.56 7.40
C LEU A 197 -41.70 -10.25 8.61
N ARG A 198 -42.57 -9.54 9.34
CA ARG A 198 -43.22 -10.07 10.56
C ARG A 198 -44.29 -11.12 10.26
N ASN A 199 -45.00 -10.96 9.15
CA ASN A 199 -46.08 -11.85 8.74
C ASN A 199 -45.65 -13.04 7.86
N MET A 200 -44.37 -13.10 7.48
CA MET A 200 -43.81 -14.23 6.74
C MET A 200 -43.70 -15.48 7.62
N ASP A 201 -43.83 -16.65 7.03
CA ASP A 201 -43.35 -17.89 7.68
C ASP A 201 -41.81 -17.93 7.76
N ASP A 202 -41.29 -18.87 8.53
CA ASP A 202 -39.83 -18.96 8.73
C ASP A 202 -39.08 -19.30 7.41
N GLU A 203 -39.62 -20.13 6.54
CA GLU A 203 -38.98 -20.51 5.29
C GLU A 203 -38.82 -19.31 4.36
N THR A 204 -39.91 -18.55 4.19
CA THR A 204 -39.94 -17.30 3.37
C THR A 204 -39.01 -16.24 3.96
N LEU A 205 -39.01 -16.06 5.29
CA LEU A 205 -38.15 -15.09 5.96
C LEU A 205 -36.65 -15.42 5.76
N PHE A 206 -36.27 -16.67 5.96
CA PHE A 206 -34.88 -17.09 5.78
C PHE A 206 -34.45 -17.13 4.31
N LEU A 207 -35.38 -17.34 3.36
CA LEU A 207 -35.12 -17.20 1.93
C LEU A 207 -34.82 -15.72 1.61
N ALA A 208 -35.65 -14.77 2.02
CA ALA A 208 -35.43 -13.35 1.82
C ALA A 208 -34.11 -12.87 2.45
N TYR A 209 -33.74 -13.44 3.59
CA TYR A 209 -32.46 -13.16 4.23
C TYR A 209 -31.27 -13.71 3.42
N ALA A 210 -31.37 -14.94 2.90
CA ALA A 210 -30.35 -15.53 2.05
C ALA A 210 -30.17 -14.75 0.74
N GLU A 211 -31.27 -14.34 0.09
CA GLU A 211 -31.25 -13.46 -1.08
C GLU A 211 -30.54 -12.14 -0.81
N SER A 212 -30.83 -11.51 0.32
CA SER A 212 -30.16 -10.27 0.72
C SER A 212 -28.67 -10.49 0.97
N LEU A 213 -28.26 -11.60 1.60
CA LEU A 213 -26.86 -11.94 1.82
C LEU A 213 -26.10 -12.18 0.50
N LEU A 214 -26.68 -12.94 -0.43
CA LEU A 214 -26.05 -13.20 -1.74
C LEU A 214 -26.13 -11.99 -2.66
N GLY A 215 -27.18 -11.15 -2.52
CA GLY A 215 -27.38 -9.92 -3.26
C GLY A 215 -26.43 -8.76 -2.91
N GLN A 216 -25.50 -8.91 -1.97
CA GLN A 216 -24.50 -7.91 -1.66
C GLN A 216 -23.50 -7.71 -2.83
N MET A 217 -22.63 -6.67 -2.74
CA MET A 217 -21.50 -6.53 -3.65
C MET A 217 -20.71 -7.85 -3.67
N PRO A 218 -20.61 -8.54 -4.82
CA PRO A 218 -20.01 -9.87 -4.85
C PRO A 218 -18.51 -9.82 -4.50
N CYS A 219 -18.01 -10.87 -3.84
CA CYS A 219 -16.56 -11.07 -3.68
C CYS A 219 -15.98 -11.80 -4.91
N ALA A 220 -14.64 -11.84 -5.02
CA ALA A 220 -13.93 -12.48 -6.14
C ALA A 220 -14.30 -13.98 -6.35
N ARG A 221 -14.85 -14.63 -5.33
CA ARG A 221 -15.29 -16.03 -5.40
C ARG A 221 -16.60 -16.22 -6.19
N MET A 222 -17.44 -15.20 -6.24
CA MET A 222 -18.75 -15.30 -6.88
C MET A 222 -18.62 -15.30 -8.41
N ASN A 223 -19.40 -16.16 -9.10
CA ASN A 223 -19.35 -16.27 -10.57
C ASN A 223 -19.91 -15.01 -11.25
N ASN A 224 -20.91 -14.36 -10.66
CA ASN A 224 -21.49 -13.14 -11.20
C ASN A 224 -20.78 -11.89 -10.67
N ASN A 225 -19.89 -11.32 -11.47
CA ASN A 225 -19.16 -10.10 -11.13
C ASN A 225 -19.73 -8.82 -11.76
N THR A 226 -20.94 -8.87 -12.32
CA THR A 226 -21.57 -7.72 -13.02
C THR A 226 -21.64 -6.48 -12.12
N ARG A 227 -22.05 -6.63 -10.86
CA ARG A 227 -22.13 -5.51 -9.90
C ARG A 227 -20.76 -4.91 -9.58
N ARG A 228 -19.70 -5.73 -9.54
CA ARG A 228 -18.32 -5.23 -9.34
C ARG A 228 -17.85 -4.42 -10.55
N ASN A 229 -18.17 -4.89 -11.75
CA ASN A 229 -17.85 -4.17 -12.99
C ASN A 229 -18.61 -2.84 -13.09
N GLN A 230 -19.87 -2.79 -12.65
CA GLN A 230 -20.65 -1.56 -12.56
C GLN A 230 -20.07 -0.56 -11.57
N LEU A 231 -19.44 -1.02 -10.47
CA LEU A 231 -18.78 -0.15 -9.51
C LEU A 231 -17.70 0.72 -10.18
N PHE A 232 -16.94 0.15 -11.13
CA PHE A 232 -15.88 0.89 -11.83
C PHE A 232 -16.42 1.99 -12.76
N LEU A 233 -17.72 2.03 -12.98
CA LEU A 233 -18.44 3.06 -13.76
C LEU A 233 -19.12 4.10 -12.86
N ASP A 234 -19.06 3.95 -11.53
CA ASP A 234 -19.65 4.89 -10.58
C ASP A 234 -18.89 6.23 -10.62
N PRO A 235 -19.53 7.35 -11.00
CA PRO A 235 -18.87 8.66 -11.07
C PRO A 235 -18.44 9.19 -9.71
N SER A 236 -19.02 8.67 -8.61
CA SER A 236 -18.64 9.02 -7.24
C SER A 236 -17.37 8.32 -6.77
N LEU A 237 -16.94 7.25 -7.44
CA LEU A 237 -15.69 6.55 -7.15
C LEU A 237 -14.51 7.37 -7.67
N LYS A 238 -13.62 7.82 -6.77
CA LYS A 238 -12.47 8.67 -7.10
C LYS A 238 -11.15 7.92 -7.13
N GLY A 239 -11.07 6.79 -6.47
CA GLY A 239 -9.88 5.94 -6.46
C GLY A 239 -10.14 4.61 -5.79
N ILE A 240 -9.24 3.67 -5.98
CA ILE A 240 -9.34 2.33 -5.40
C ILE A 240 -8.03 1.99 -4.68
N ILE A 241 -8.16 1.60 -3.41
CA ILE A 241 -7.10 0.90 -2.67
C ILE A 241 -7.44 -0.59 -2.70
N TYR A 242 -6.58 -1.37 -3.39
CA TYR A 242 -6.79 -2.80 -3.57
C TYR A 242 -5.83 -3.60 -2.69
N HIS A 243 -6.36 -4.22 -1.63
CA HIS A 243 -5.57 -5.00 -0.70
C HIS A 243 -5.44 -6.46 -1.11
N THR A 244 -4.23 -6.98 -1.10
CA THR A 244 -3.91 -8.40 -1.28
C THR A 244 -3.10 -8.91 -0.11
N ILE A 245 -3.26 -10.21 0.23
CA ILE A 245 -2.43 -10.91 1.21
C ILE A 245 -1.62 -11.98 0.47
N LYS A 246 -0.37 -12.18 0.84
CA LYS A 246 0.45 -13.26 0.27
C LYS A 246 -0.28 -14.59 0.36
N PHE A 247 -0.22 -15.35 -0.73
CA PHE A 247 -0.89 -16.65 -0.90
C PHE A 247 -2.43 -16.59 -0.91
N CYS A 248 -3.02 -15.41 -1.15
CA CYS A 248 -4.44 -15.29 -1.43
C CYS A 248 -4.67 -15.29 -2.95
N ASP A 249 -4.93 -16.46 -3.53
CA ASP A 249 -5.01 -16.66 -4.98
C ASP A 249 -6.19 -15.89 -5.60
N TYR A 250 -7.39 -15.97 -4.99
CA TYR A 250 -8.58 -15.30 -5.53
C TYR A 250 -8.38 -13.81 -5.80
N TYR A 251 -7.85 -13.08 -4.82
CA TYR A 251 -7.65 -11.64 -4.95
C TYR A 251 -6.37 -11.28 -5.71
N GLY A 252 -5.40 -12.19 -5.77
CA GLY A 252 -4.25 -12.06 -6.67
C GLY A 252 -4.67 -12.13 -8.13
N PHE A 253 -5.49 -13.11 -8.50
CA PHE A 253 -6.03 -13.28 -9.87
C PHE A 253 -7.03 -12.17 -10.21
N GLU A 254 -7.93 -11.81 -9.30
CA GLU A 254 -8.87 -10.71 -9.56
C GLU A 254 -8.12 -9.42 -9.86
N TYR A 255 -7.13 -9.02 -9.04
CA TYR A 255 -6.33 -7.83 -9.29
C TYR A 255 -5.71 -7.83 -10.69
N ALA A 256 -5.13 -8.97 -11.10
CA ALA A 256 -4.52 -9.10 -12.42
C ALA A 256 -5.53 -8.92 -13.56
N SER A 257 -6.78 -9.36 -13.37
CA SER A 257 -7.83 -9.28 -14.39
C SER A 257 -8.48 -7.89 -14.48
N ILE A 258 -8.64 -7.18 -13.35
CA ILE A 258 -9.39 -5.90 -13.31
C ILE A 258 -8.52 -4.66 -13.47
N LYS A 259 -7.22 -4.73 -13.14
CA LYS A 259 -6.32 -3.56 -13.08
C LYS A 259 -6.30 -2.71 -14.36
N ASN A 260 -6.45 -3.35 -15.52
CA ASN A 260 -6.44 -2.66 -16.81
C ASN A 260 -7.81 -2.05 -17.20
N ASN A 261 -8.88 -2.42 -16.47
CA ASN A 261 -10.24 -1.95 -16.72
C ASN A 261 -10.63 -0.79 -15.79
N ILE A 262 -9.83 -0.54 -14.76
CA ILE A 262 -10.05 0.54 -13.78
C ILE A 262 -9.49 1.83 -14.38
N LYS A 263 -10.34 2.87 -14.44
CA LYS A 263 -9.99 4.19 -14.98
C LYS A 263 -9.60 5.22 -13.92
N VAL A 264 -9.95 4.97 -12.67
CA VAL A 264 -9.56 5.82 -11.54
C VAL A 264 -8.18 5.39 -11.01
N PRO A 265 -7.46 6.24 -10.28
CA PRO A 265 -6.22 5.86 -9.61
C PRO A 265 -6.36 4.57 -8.80
N LEU A 266 -5.38 3.69 -8.90
CA LEU A 266 -5.40 2.36 -8.29
C LEU A 266 -4.12 2.11 -7.50
N LEU A 267 -4.23 2.05 -6.18
CA LEU A 267 -3.15 1.64 -5.30
C LEU A 267 -3.27 0.16 -4.92
N LYS A 268 -2.25 -0.65 -5.23
CA LYS A 268 -2.14 -2.02 -4.69
C LYS A 268 -1.37 -2.00 -3.38
N LEU A 269 -2.01 -2.47 -2.30
CA LEU A 269 -1.35 -2.79 -1.04
C LEU A 269 -1.23 -4.31 -0.89
N GLU A 270 -0.05 -4.79 -0.52
CA GLU A 270 0.19 -6.21 -0.26
C GLU A 270 0.80 -6.40 1.11
N THR A 271 0.16 -7.23 1.94
CA THR A 271 0.62 -7.56 3.29
C THR A 271 0.85 -9.06 3.44
N ASP A 272 1.57 -9.43 4.49
CA ASP A 272 1.61 -10.81 4.99
C ASP A 272 0.65 -11.03 6.17
N PHE A 273 -0.11 -10.00 6.51
CA PHE A 273 -1.05 -9.95 7.63
C PHE A 273 -0.37 -10.01 9.01
N THR A 274 0.84 -9.44 9.14
CA THR A 274 1.51 -9.18 10.42
C THR A 274 1.66 -7.68 10.67
N SER A 275 1.91 -7.27 11.91
CA SER A 275 2.03 -5.85 12.30
C SER A 275 3.32 -5.16 11.81
N GLN A 276 4.27 -5.90 11.22
CA GLN A 276 5.63 -5.41 10.94
C GLN A 276 5.77 -4.46 9.74
N SER A 277 4.75 -4.30 8.89
CA SER A 277 4.87 -3.57 7.61
C SER A 277 4.31 -2.14 7.62
N ALA A 278 4.00 -1.57 8.79
CA ALA A 278 3.18 -0.34 8.89
C ALA A 278 3.79 0.91 8.21
N GLY A 279 5.09 1.17 8.35
CA GLY A 279 5.72 2.39 7.81
C GLY A 279 5.74 2.48 6.28
N GLN A 280 6.02 1.37 5.62
CA GLN A 280 6.03 1.31 4.15
C GLN A 280 4.63 1.45 3.54
N LEU A 281 3.61 0.92 4.22
CA LEU A 281 2.22 1.08 3.81
C LEU A 281 1.77 2.54 3.94
N LEU A 282 2.18 3.22 5.01
CA LEU A 282 1.83 4.63 5.25
C LEU A 282 2.31 5.53 4.11
N THR A 283 3.56 5.43 3.68
CA THR A 283 4.09 6.22 2.55
C THR A 283 3.27 6.01 1.28
N ARG A 284 2.90 4.77 0.98
CA ARG A 284 2.08 4.45 -0.21
C ARG A 284 0.66 5.03 -0.11
N ILE A 285 0.05 4.96 1.08
CA ILE A 285 -1.28 5.52 1.33
C ILE A 285 -1.24 7.04 1.17
N GLN A 286 -0.24 7.70 1.76
CA GLN A 286 -0.07 9.15 1.66
C GLN A 286 0.17 9.61 0.21
N ALA A 287 1.07 8.93 -0.53
CA ALA A 287 1.30 9.25 -1.93
C ALA A 287 0.03 9.04 -2.81
N PHE A 288 -0.79 8.05 -2.47
CA PHE A 288 -2.06 7.83 -3.15
C PHE A 288 -3.08 8.93 -2.81
N ALA A 289 -3.15 9.38 -1.56
CA ALA A 289 -3.97 10.52 -1.15
C ALA A 289 -3.54 11.79 -1.91
N GLU A 290 -2.25 12.10 -1.94
CA GLU A 290 -1.69 13.22 -2.70
C GLU A 290 -2.02 13.14 -4.21
N THR A 291 -2.08 11.92 -4.77
CA THR A 291 -2.44 11.71 -6.19
C THR A 291 -3.92 12.03 -6.49
N ILE A 292 -4.82 11.77 -5.54
CA ILE A 292 -6.28 11.93 -5.74
C ILE A 292 -6.76 13.31 -5.30
N GLU A 293 -6.28 13.78 -4.17
CA GLU A 293 -6.76 14.98 -3.48
C GLU A 293 -5.97 16.23 -3.89
N GLY A 294 -4.84 16.02 -4.58
CA GLY A 294 -3.88 17.05 -4.91
C GLY A 294 -3.01 17.43 -3.72
N SER A 295 -1.87 18.02 -4.01
CA SER A 295 -1.01 18.63 -2.98
C SER A 295 -1.48 20.04 -2.59
N ASP A 296 -2.54 20.54 -3.24
CA ASP A 296 -3.00 21.93 -3.16
C ASP A 296 -3.86 22.24 -1.92
N ASP A 297 -4.37 21.21 -1.23
CA ASP A 297 -5.25 21.37 -0.06
C ASP A 297 -4.52 21.73 1.26
N MET A 298 -3.22 21.97 1.19
CA MET A 298 -2.50 22.54 2.33
C MET A 298 -2.73 24.04 2.37
N ASP A 299 -3.38 24.53 3.42
CA ASP A 299 -3.60 25.96 3.65
C ASP A 299 -2.29 26.76 3.42
N PRO A 300 -2.20 27.59 2.37
CA PRO A 300 -0.97 28.29 2.05
C PRO A 300 -0.52 29.24 3.17
N THR A 301 -1.45 29.66 4.03
CA THR A 301 -1.17 30.55 5.16
C THR A 301 -0.76 29.83 6.44
N LYS A 302 -0.97 28.51 6.52
CA LYS A 302 -0.64 27.69 7.68
C LYS A 302 0.89 27.56 7.83
N GLY A 303 1.40 27.95 8.97
CA GLY A 303 2.84 27.85 9.29
C GLY A 303 3.68 29.08 8.90
N ILE A 304 3.16 30.05 8.15
CA ILE A 304 3.90 31.27 7.85
C ILE A 304 3.82 32.24 9.02
N SER A 305 4.96 32.46 9.70
CA SER A 305 5.08 33.45 10.78
C SER A 305 4.90 34.87 10.26
N GLU A 306 4.52 35.80 11.15
CA GLU A 306 4.46 37.24 10.78
C GLU A 306 5.83 37.77 10.29
N GLU A 307 6.91 37.24 10.81
CA GLU A 307 8.27 37.59 10.41
C GLU A 307 8.59 37.09 9.00
N ALA A 308 8.19 35.86 8.66
CA ALA A 308 8.29 35.29 7.32
C ALA A 308 7.47 36.14 6.30
N ARG A 309 6.25 36.56 6.66
CA ARG A 309 5.44 37.48 5.81
C ARG A 309 6.12 38.79 5.54
N ARG A 310 6.69 39.43 6.57
CA ARG A 310 7.44 40.71 6.40
C ARG A 310 8.64 40.54 5.47
N ARG A 311 9.33 39.40 5.52
CA ARG A 311 10.45 39.10 4.61
C ARG A 311 9.96 38.90 3.19
N MET A 312 8.86 38.19 2.99
CA MET A 312 8.25 38.01 1.65
C MET A 312 7.84 39.39 1.07
N GLU A 313 7.26 40.28 1.87
CA GLU A 313 6.92 41.64 1.48
C GLU A 313 8.16 42.48 1.13
N SER A 314 9.33 42.23 1.75
CA SER A 314 10.59 42.92 1.41
C SER A 314 11.17 42.49 0.07
N GLY A 315 10.66 41.40 -0.53
CA GLY A 315 11.08 40.88 -1.84
C GLY A 315 12.38 40.10 -1.84
N VAL A 316 12.99 39.82 -0.67
CA VAL A 316 14.19 38.96 -0.56
C VAL A 316 13.93 37.89 0.47
N TYR A 317 13.65 36.70 0.01
CA TYR A 317 13.43 35.51 0.85
C TYR A 317 13.89 34.23 0.14
N TYR A 318 14.03 33.18 0.91
CA TYR A 318 14.41 31.87 0.42
C TYR A 318 13.46 30.80 0.95
N VAL A 319 13.39 29.67 0.24
CA VAL A 319 12.67 28.48 0.68
C VAL A 319 13.59 27.27 0.58
N ALA A 320 13.33 26.25 1.36
CA ALA A 320 14.14 25.04 1.35
C ALA A 320 13.30 23.75 1.19
N GLY A 321 13.87 22.80 0.49
CA GLY A 321 13.42 21.41 0.46
C GLY A 321 14.47 20.50 1.06
N ILE A 322 14.04 19.58 1.93
CA ILE A 322 14.90 18.59 2.59
C ILE A 322 14.41 17.21 2.25
N ASP A 323 15.22 16.43 1.53
CA ASP A 323 14.98 15.02 1.28
C ASP A 323 15.83 14.16 2.21
N SER A 324 15.20 13.53 3.19
CA SER A 324 15.88 12.63 4.13
C SER A 324 15.71 11.18 3.71
N GLY A 325 16.58 10.76 2.80
CA GLY A 325 16.65 9.38 2.34
C GLY A 325 17.33 8.44 3.35
N SER A 326 17.31 7.14 3.05
CA SER A 326 17.94 6.11 3.90
C SER A 326 19.47 6.14 3.87
N THR A 327 20.07 6.76 2.85
CA THR A 327 21.53 6.79 2.64
C THR A 327 22.08 8.20 2.66
N SER A 328 21.41 9.16 2.02
CA SER A 328 21.78 10.57 2.00
C SER A 328 20.62 11.45 2.46
N THR A 329 20.98 12.62 2.97
CA THR A 329 20.06 13.73 3.24
C THR A 329 20.47 14.89 2.36
N ASP A 330 19.56 15.27 1.47
CA ASP A 330 19.77 16.20 0.39
C ASP A 330 18.96 17.48 0.64
N VAL A 331 19.55 18.64 0.41
CA VAL A 331 18.90 19.95 0.62
C VAL A 331 19.05 20.79 -0.63
N VAL A 332 17.96 21.44 -1.02
CA VAL A 332 17.92 22.48 -2.06
C VAL A 332 17.32 23.74 -1.47
N ILE A 333 17.99 24.88 -1.67
CA ILE A 333 17.50 26.22 -1.33
C ILE A 333 17.19 26.95 -2.63
N LEU A 334 15.97 27.47 -2.75
CA LEU A 334 15.54 28.34 -3.85
C LEU A 334 15.44 29.80 -3.38
N ASP A 335 15.71 30.72 -4.30
CA ASP A 335 15.48 32.16 -4.09
C ASP A 335 14.02 32.54 -4.41
N GLN A 336 13.70 33.83 -4.25
CA GLN A 336 12.38 34.41 -4.50
C GLN A 336 11.93 34.33 -5.98
N ASP A 337 12.82 33.99 -6.90
CA ASP A 337 12.52 33.73 -8.32
C ASP A 337 12.35 32.26 -8.63
N GLY A 338 12.46 31.38 -7.63
CA GLY A 338 12.38 29.89 -7.77
C GLY A 338 13.66 29.30 -8.36
N LYS A 339 14.80 29.99 -8.38
CA LYS A 339 16.08 29.49 -8.88
C LYS A 339 16.89 28.87 -7.76
N ILE A 340 17.64 27.82 -8.10
CA ILE A 340 18.53 27.13 -7.16
C ILE A 340 19.63 28.07 -6.68
N LYS A 341 19.61 28.42 -5.40
CA LYS A 341 20.60 29.23 -4.73
C LYS A 341 21.73 28.41 -4.17
N SER A 342 21.41 27.27 -3.55
CA SER A 342 22.38 26.36 -2.95
C SER A 342 21.84 24.94 -2.89
N THR A 343 22.77 23.98 -2.89
CA THR A 343 22.47 22.55 -2.74
C THR A 343 23.47 21.90 -1.80
N MET A 344 23.03 20.90 -1.05
CA MET A 344 23.87 20.10 -0.17
C MET A 344 23.44 18.65 -0.17
N ILE A 345 24.41 17.75 -0.17
CA ILE A 345 24.22 16.30 -0.04
C ILE A 345 25.16 15.83 1.07
N ILE A 346 24.61 15.18 2.11
CA ILE A 346 25.42 14.53 3.13
C ILE A 346 24.90 13.13 3.45
N PRO A 347 25.74 12.22 3.94
CA PRO A 347 25.25 10.92 4.43
C PRO A 347 24.24 11.08 5.57
N THR A 348 23.10 10.35 5.52
CA THR A 348 22.08 10.38 6.59
C THR A 348 22.63 9.82 7.92
N GLY A 349 23.51 8.81 7.87
CA GLY A 349 24.11 8.23 9.08
C GLY A 349 23.08 7.64 10.05
N GLY A 350 23.23 7.94 11.32
CA GLY A 350 22.44 7.35 12.40
C GLY A 350 21.16 8.08 12.79
N GLY A 351 20.77 9.19 12.12
CA GLY A 351 19.57 9.94 12.51
C GLY A 351 19.10 10.98 11.49
N ALA A 352 17.85 10.87 11.07
CA ALA A 352 17.24 11.76 10.08
C ALA A 352 17.24 13.24 10.51
N MET A 353 16.88 13.54 11.77
CA MET A 353 16.82 14.90 12.30
C MET A 353 18.19 15.58 12.29
N LEU A 354 19.21 14.90 12.84
CA LEU A 354 20.57 15.46 12.94
C LEU A 354 21.20 15.69 11.55
N SER A 355 20.98 14.77 10.61
CA SER A 355 21.49 14.91 9.24
C SER A 355 20.75 16.04 8.50
N ALA A 356 19.45 16.20 8.70
CA ALA A 356 18.67 17.27 8.10
C ALA A 356 19.15 18.66 8.59
N GLU A 357 19.29 18.83 9.92
CA GLU A 357 19.81 20.08 10.50
C GLU A 357 21.21 20.43 9.96
N LYS A 358 22.12 19.46 10.01
CA LYS A 358 23.49 19.66 9.53
C LYS A 358 23.57 19.90 8.02
N SER A 359 22.71 19.27 7.23
CA SER A 359 22.65 19.49 5.78
C SER A 359 22.13 20.90 5.47
N LEU A 360 21.07 21.31 6.18
CA LEU A 360 20.50 22.65 6.04
C LEU A 360 21.51 23.74 6.44
N GLU A 361 22.19 23.60 7.59
CA GLU A 361 23.22 24.56 8.03
C GLU A 361 24.32 24.73 6.97
N LYS A 362 24.84 23.63 6.44
CA LYS A 362 25.85 23.69 5.37
C LYS A 362 25.31 24.30 4.07
N ALA A 363 24.06 24.05 3.71
CA ALA A 363 23.43 24.64 2.54
C ALA A 363 23.26 26.16 2.71
N VAL A 364 22.87 26.62 3.90
CA VAL A 364 22.75 28.03 4.30
C VAL A 364 24.12 28.73 4.25
N GLU A 365 25.15 28.11 4.85
CA GLU A 365 26.52 28.64 4.80
C GLU A 365 27.02 28.77 3.36
N LYS A 366 26.82 27.74 2.54
CA LYS A 366 27.20 27.76 1.12
C LYS A 366 26.42 28.81 0.32
N ALA A 367 25.16 29.07 0.67
CA ALA A 367 24.34 30.14 0.06
C ALA A 367 24.76 31.55 0.44
N GLY A 368 25.48 31.71 1.57
CA GLY A 368 25.84 33.01 2.14
C GLY A 368 24.65 33.78 2.69
N ILE A 369 23.64 33.08 3.24
CA ILE A 369 22.40 33.66 3.79
C ILE A 369 22.26 33.32 5.28
N SER A 370 21.30 33.95 5.96
CA SER A 370 20.89 33.51 7.31
C SER A 370 19.84 32.40 7.24
N LYS A 371 19.82 31.53 8.23
CA LYS A 371 18.75 30.53 8.37
C LYS A 371 17.38 31.21 8.49
N ASP A 372 17.33 32.36 9.12
CA ASP A 372 16.11 33.14 9.28
C ASP A 372 15.60 33.74 7.96
N ASP A 373 16.40 33.79 6.90
CA ASP A 373 15.97 34.21 5.57
C ASP A 373 15.16 33.15 4.83
N ILE A 374 15.14 31.92 5.36
CA ILE A 374 14.31 30.84 4.85
C ILE A 374 12.93 30.95 5.48
N VAL A 375 11.94 31.30 4.68
CA VAL A 375 10.56 31.55 5.12
C VAL A 375 9.69 30.29 5.17
N ARG A 376 10.08 29.23 4.47
CA ARG A 376 9.37 27.94 4.48
C ARG A 376 10.30 26.77 4.15
N ILE A 377 10.08 25.66 4.85
CA ILE A 377 10.82 24.41 4.66
C ILE A 377 9.81 23.27 4.43
N VAL A 378 9.95 22.55 3.31
CA VAL A 378 9.20 21.32 3.05
C VAL A 378 10.12 20.12 3.17
N THR A 379 9.69 19.10 3.90
CA THR A 379 10.44 17.86 4.10
C THR A 379 9.87 16.73 3.26
N THR A 380 10.75 15.86 2.77
CA THR A 380 10.39 14.68 2.02
C THR A 380 11.35 13.52 2.36
N GLY A 381 11.17 12.37 1.70
CA GLY A 381 11.97 11.18 1.93
C GLY A 381 11.44 10.32 3.09
N TYR A 382 12.11 9.18 3.30
CA TYR A 382 11.71 8.21 4.33
C TYR A 382 11.76 8.79 5.75
N GLY A 383 12.72 9.69 6.01
CA GLY A 383 12.92 10.35 7.31
C GLY A 383 12.05 11.58 7.56
N ARG A 384 11.21 12.02 6.62
CA ARG A 384 10.47 13.29 6.67
C ARG A 384 9.67 13.53 7.95
N ALA A 385 9.05 12.47 8.48
CA ALA A 385 8.22 12.56 9.68
C ALA A 385 9.01 12.82 10.98
N TYR A 386 10.33 12.68 10.95
CA TYR A 386 11.21 12.85 12.09
C TYR A 386 11.98 14.19 12.07
N ILE A 387 11.70 15.06 11.10
CA ILE A 387 12.37 16.34 10.92
C ILE A 387 11.47 17.46 11.48
N ASN A 388 11.84 18.00 12.64
CA ASN A 388 11.05 19.02 13.33
C ASN A 388 11.18 20.43 12.73
N SER A 389 12.14 20.67 11.86
CA SER A 389 12.38 21.98 11.23
C SER A 389 11.55 22.20 9.96
N GLY A 390 10.74 21.22 9.55
CA GLY A 390 9.87 21.36 8.37
C GLY A 390 8.51 21.95 8.74
N ASP A 391 8.04 22.89 7.93
CA ASP A 391 6.70 23.46 8.04
C ASP A 391 5.65 22.51 7.46
N ASP A 392 6.04 21.76 6.42
CA ASP A 392 5.21 20.76 5.74
C ASP A 392 6.00 19.50 5.42
N SER A 393 5.26 18.41 5.18
CA SER A 393 5.81 17.10 4.82
C SER A 393 5.04 16.53 3.63
N ILE A 394 5.75 16.25 2.52
CA ILE A 394 5.19 15.69 1.27
C ILE A 394 5.94 14.40 0.96
N THR A 395 5.27 13.43 0.33
CA THR A 395 5.93 12.17 -0.01
C THR A 395 7.02 12.35 -1.07
N GLU A 396 8.04 11.49 -1.01
CA GLU A 396 9.10 11.50 -2.01
C GLU A 396 8.59 11.21 -3.44
N ILE A 397 7.49 10.51 -3.57
CA ILE A 397 6.87 10.20 -4.86
C ILE A 397 6.41 11.49 -5.54
N THR A 398 5.67 12.31 -4.82
CA THR A 398 5.14 13.59 -5.29
C THR A 398 6.27 14.62 -5.50
N CYS A 399 7.26 14.64 -4.61
CA CYS A 399 8.41 15.52 -4.75
C CYS A 399 9.29 15.15 -5.95
N HIS A 400 9.59 13.88 -6.18
CA HIS A 400 10.34 13.45 -7.37
C HIS A 400 9.57 13.75 -8.67
N ALA A 401 8.25 13.60 -8.69
CA ALA A 401 7.42 13.99 -9.83
C ALA A 401 7.54 15.48 -10.15
N LYS A 402 7.40 16.34 -9.13
CA LYS A 402 7.52 17.80 -9.25
C LYS A 402 8.90 18.24 -9.71
N GLY A 403 9.95 17.72 -9.05
CA GLY A 403 11.34 18.05 -9.38
C GLY A 403 11.71 17.60 -10.79
N ALA A 404 11.32 16.38 -11.19
CA ALA A 404 11.58 15.86 -12.52
C ALA A 404 10.90 16.68 -13.62
N HIS A 405 9.64 17.07 -13.42
CA HIS A 405 8.92 17.90 -14.38
C HIS A 405 9.54 19.32 -14.51
N TYR A 406 10.01 19.90 -13.41
CA TYR A 406 10.74 21.16 -13.43
C TYR A 406 12.04 21.06 -14.22
N LEU A 407 12.80 19.98 -14.04
CA LEU A 407 14.07 19.75 -14.73
C LEU A 407 13.89 19.42 -16.21
N ASN A 408 12.82 18.71 -16.55
CA ASN A 408 12.46 18.40 -17.94
C ASN A 408 10.95 18.22 -18.11
N PRO A 409 10.23 19.21 -18.65
CA PRO A 409 8.77 19.18 -18.83
C PRO A 409 8.26 18.05 -19.75
N ASN A 410 9.13 17.40 -20.55
CA ASN A 410 8.76 16.31 -21.45
C ASN A 410 8.77 14.94 -20.73
N VAL A 411 9.27 14.86 -19.52
CA VAL A 411 9.29 13.61 -18.75
C VAL A 411 7.86 13.16 -18.44
N ARG A 412 7.61 11.88 -18.63
CA ARG A 412 6.35 11.21 -18.27
C ARG A 412 6.55 10.01 -17.37
N THR A 413 7.79 9.53 -17.25
CA THR A 413 8.13 8.44 -16.34
C THR A 413 9.42 8.75 -15.62
N VAL A 414 9.35 8.81 -14.30
CA VAL A 414 10.52 8.98 -13.42
C VAL A 414 10.87 7.61 -12.84
N ILE A 415 12.15 7.25 -12.95
CA ILE A 415 12.71 6.04 -12.35
C ILE A 415 13.69 6.48 -11.27
N ASP A 416 13.25 6.38 -10.02
CA ASP A 416 14.08 6.70 -8.86
C ASP A 416 14.72 5.44 -8.30
N ILE A 417 16.05 5.41 -8.23
CA ILE A 417 16.80 4.31 -7.61
C ILE A 417 17.57 4.88 -6.42
N GLY A 418 16.98 4.65 -5.27
CA GLY A 418 17.53 5.06 -3.98
C GLY A 418 18.52 4.06 -3.39
N GLY A 419 18.90 4.30 -2.14
CA GLY A 419 19.79 3.41 -1.37
C GLY A 419 19.16 2.07 -1.03
N GLN A 420 17.83 2.03 -0.73
CA GLN A 420 17.14 0.83 -0.26
C GLN A 420 15.86 0.50 -1.03
N ASP A 421 15.41 1.36 -1.90
CA ASP A 421 14.18 1.20 -2.66
C ASP A 421 14.33 1.62 -4.12
N ILE A 422 13.35 1.23 -4.93
CA ILE A 422 13.23 1.60 -6.33
C ILE A 422 11.79 2.08 -6.54
N LYS A 423 11.63 3.22 -7.18
CA LYS A 423 10.33 3.76 -7.55
C LYS A 423 10.25 3.97 -9.06
N ALA A 424 9.10 3.70 -9.62
CA ALA A 424 8.72 4.12 -10.95
C ALA A 424 7.46 4.97 -10.83
N ILE A 425 7.48 6.20 -11.33
CA ILE A 425 6.43 7.20 -11.15
C ILE A 425 6.00 7.67 -12.53
N SER A 426 4.73 7.51 -12.86
CA SER A 426 4.11 8.06 -14.06
C SER A 426 3.51 9.42 -13.73
N ILE A 427 3.84 10.44 -14.54
CA ILE A 427 3.36 11.80 -14.37
C ILE A 427 2.59 12.28 -15.59
N ASP A 428 1.71 13.24 -15.41
CA ASP A 428 1.00 13.89 -16.49
C ASP A 428 1.80 15.06 -17.11
N GLU A 429 1.19 15.80 -17.99
CA GLU A 429 1.76 16.97 -18.67
C GLU A 429 2.05 18.15 -17.74
N ASN A 430 1.44 18.18 -16.56
CA ASN A 430 1.62 19.20 -15.55
C ASN A 430 2.58 18.77 -14.42
N GLY A 431 3.13 17.55 -14.51
CA GLY A 431 4.01 16.97 -13.49
C GLY A 431 3.27 16.35 -12.30
N ALA A 432 1.93 16.23 -12.36
CA ALA A 432 1.17 15.56 -11.33
C ALA A 432 1.28 14.03 -11.45
N VAL A 433 1.33 13.33 -10.32
CA VAL A 433 1.43 11.87 -10.27
C VAL A 433 0.15 11.24 -10.79
N LYS A 434 0.25 10.42 -11.83
CA LYS A 434 -0.87 9.60 -12.35
C LYS A 434 -0.91 8.23 -11.68
N ASN A 435 0.25 7.63 -11.50
CA ASN A 435 0.41 6.30 -10.93
C ASN A 435 1.85 6.10 -10.47
N PHE A 436 2.07 5.21 -9.52
CA PHE A 436 3.41 4.86 -9.09
C PHE A 436 3.51 3.39 -8.66
N LEU A 437 4.71 2.84 -8.78
CA LEU A 437 5.07 1.52 -8.28
C LEU A 437 6.37 1.63 -7.50
N MET A 438 6.48 0.87 -6.44
CA MET A 438 7.59 0.93 -5.50
C MET A 438 8.03 -0.48 -5.10
N ASN A 439 9.34 -0.71 -5.07
CA ASN A 439 9.95 -1.90 -4.50
C ASN A 439 10.85 -1.49 -3.34
N ASP A 440 10.37 -1.65 -2.14
CA ASP A 440 10.99 -1.30 -0.86
C ASP A 440 11.25 -2.53 0.04
N LYS A 441 10.89 -3.73 -0.44
CA LYS A 441 11.03 -4.99 0.31
C LYS A 441 12.29 -5.77 -0.01
N CYS A 442 13.03 -5.36 -1.06
CA CYS A 442 14.18 -6.11 -1.54
C CYS A 442 15.29 -5.18 -1.98
N ALA A 443 16.44 -5.27 -1.33
CA ALA A 443 17.61 -4.46 -1.65
C ALA A 443 18.20 -4.72 -3.06
N ALA A 444 17.87 -5.87 -3.67
CA ALA A 444 18.39 -6.21 -4.99
C ALA A 444 17.97 -5.19 -6.05
N GLY A 445 18.95 -4.55 -6.68
CA GLY A 445 18.76 -3.50 -7.67
C GLY A 445 18.80 -2.08 -7.10
N THR A 446 19.05 -1.90 -5.81
CA THR A 446 19.18 -0.60 -5.14
C THR A 446 20.65 -0.21 -4.96
N GLY A 447 20.91 1.01 -4.46
CA GLY A 447 22.28 1.47 -4.15
C GLY A 447 23.01 0.54 -3.18
N ARG A 448 22.33 0.00 -2.16
CA ARG A 448 22.89 -0.97 -1.20
C ARG A 448 23.34 -2.28 -1.85
N PHE A 449 22.61 -2.75 -2.85
CA PHE A 449 23.04 -3.89 -3.63
C PHE A 449 24.35 -3.62 -4.35
N LEU A 450 24.46 -2.46 -5.01
CA LEU A 450 25.68 -2.07 -5.71
C LEU A 450 26.87 -1.88 -4.76
N GLU A 451 26.66 -1.25 -3.60
CA GLU A 451 27.68 -1.10 -2.55
C GLU A 451 28.23 -2.47 -2.09
N MET A 452 27.34 -3.44 -1.90
CA MET A 452 27.75 -4.77 -1.47
C MET A 452 28.55 -5.49 -2.56
N MET A 453 28.08 -5.43 -3.82
CA MET A 453 28.79 -6.04 -4.95
C MET A 453 30.16 -5.39 -5.20
N ALA A 454 30.25 -4.07 -5.07
CA ALA A 454 31.53 -3.35 -5.16
C ALA A 454 32.52 -3.83 -4.10
N ARG A 455 32.08 -3.96 -2.83
CA ARG A 455 32.91 -4.52 -1.75
C ARG A 455 33.37 -5.95 -2.05
N THR A 456 32.48 -6.81 -2.51
CA THR A 456 32.76 -8.21 -2.85
C THR A 456 33.82 -8.31 -3.97
N LEU A 457 33.77 -7.37 -4.92
CA LEU A 457 34.74 -7.30 -6.03
C LEU A 457 36.02 -6.51 -5.69
N GLY A 458 36.09 -5.87 -4.51
CA GLY A 458 37.21 -5.04 -4.10
C GLY A 458 37.34 -3.71 -4.87
N LEU A 459 36.20 -3.17 -5.36
CA LEU A 459 36.13 -1.96 -6.18
C LEU A 459 35.37 -0.83 -5.44
N SER A 460 35.65 0.41 -5.88
CA SER A 460 34.77 1.54 -5.59
C SER A 460 33.52 1.51 -6.49
N LEU A 461 32.47 2.23 -6.08
CA LEU A 461 31.26 2.39 -6.92
C LEU A 461 31.56 3.10 -8.26
N GLU A 462 32.54 4.00 -8.27
CA GLU A 462 32.96 4.73 -9.46
C GLU A 462 33.66 3.81 -10.47
N GLU A 463 34.61 2.97 -10.01
CA GLU A 463 35.26 1.96 -10.83
C GLU A 463 34.22 0.96 -11.37
N MET A 464 33.32 0.48 -10.54
CA MET A 464 32.26 -0.43 -10.95
C MET A 464 31.33 0.20 -12.01
N SER A 465 31.07 1.50 -11.92
CA SER A 465 30.20 2.24 -12.86
C SER A 465 30.75 2.22 -14.30
N THR A 466 32.06 2.21 -14.48
CA THR A 466 32.71 2.31 -15.80
C THR A 466 33.21 0.97 -16.32
N MET A 467 33.76 0.11 -15.45
CA MET A 467 34.34 -1.18 -15.87
C MET A 467 33.33 -2.10 -16.57
N GLY A 468 32.05 -2.08 -16.13
CA GLY A 468 30.99 -2.89 -16.75
C GLY A 468 30.62 -2.48 -18.18
N LEU A 469 31.14 -1.35 -18.68
CA LEU A 469 30.98 -0.93 -20.08
C LEU A 469 31.98 -1.59 -21.03
N GLU A 470 33.10 -2.14 -20.51
CA GLU A 470 34.19 -2.77 -21.26
C GLU A 470 34.03 -4.31 -21.31
N TRP A 471 32.84 -4.82 -21.17
CA TRP A 471 32.55 -6.25 -21.16
C TRP A 471 32.80 -6.92 -22.54
N LYS A 472 33.10 -8.21 -22.52
CA LYS A 472 33.33 -9.04 -23.70
C LYS A 472 32.45 -10.28 -23.74
N GLU A 473 32.20 -10.90 -22.58
CA GLU A 473 31.34 -12.07 -22.44
C GLU A 473 30.04 -11.66 -21.72
N ASN A 474 28.88 -11.99 -22.29
CA ASN A 474 27.61 -11.74 -21.64
C ASN A 474 27.36 -12.78 -20.55
N ILE A 475 27.71 -12.46 -19.32
CA ILE A 475 27.44 -13.27 -18.13
C ILE A 475 26.04 -12.94 -17.60
N VAL A 476 25.24 -13.97 -17.40
CA VAL A 476 23.90 -13.82 -16.82
C VAL A 476 23.98 -14.09 -15.32
N ILE A 477 23.69 -13.09 -14.51
CA ILE A 477 23.48 -13.26 -13.06
C ILE A 477 22.03 -13.69 -12.83
N SER A 478 21.85 -14.95 -12.43
CA SER A 478 20.54 -15.59 -12.32
C SER A 478 19.82 -15.26 -11.03
N SER A 479 20.56 -14.96 -9.97
CA SER A 479 20.03 -14.76 -8.63
C SER A 479 19.42 -13.38 -8.45
N MET A 480 18.14 -13.36 -8.12
CA MET A 480 17.41 -12.12 -7.83
C MET A 480 17.58 -11.64 -6.37
N CYS A 481 17.99 -12.50 -5.47
CA CYS A 481 18.26 -12.19 -4.07
C CYS A 481 19.70 -11.71 -3.91
N THR A 482 19.91 -10.63 -3.16
CA THR A 482 21.22 -10.03 -2.90
C THR A 482 22.26 -11.04 -2.38
N VAL A 483 21.87 -11.89 -1.40
CA VAL A 483 22.78 -12.89 -0.81
C VAL A 483 23.19 -13.98 -1.81
N PHE A 484 22.24 -14.45 -2.62
CA PHE A 484 22.54 -15.46 -3.65
C PHE A 484 23.34 -14.86 -4.82
N ALA A 485 23.06 -13.62 -5.21
CA ALA A 485 23.84 -12.91 -6.22
C ALA A 485 25.29 -12.72 -5.77
N GLU A 486 25.55 -12.41 -4.50
CA GLU A 486 26.90 -12.34 -3.94
C GLU A 486 27.63 -13.69 -4.07
N SER A 487 26.96 -14.77 -3.67
CA SER A 487 27.54 -16.13 -3.80
C SER A 487 27.84 -16.51 -5.26
N GLU A 488 26.98 -16.09 -6.21
CA GLU A 488 27.18 -16.29 -7.64
C GLU A 488 28.37 -15.48 -8.15
N VAL A 489 28.51 -14.21 -7.75
CA VAL A 489 29.66 -13.35 -8.07
C VAL A 489 30.98 -13.96 -7.56
N VAL A 490 31.02 -14.39 -6.30
CA VAL A 490 32.20 -15.06 -5.71
C VAL A 490 32.58 -16.32 -6.53
N SER A 491 31.60 -17.10 -6.93
CA SER A 491 31.80 -18.30 -7.75
C SER A 491 32.37 -17.95 -9.15
N LEU A 492 31.87 -16.89 -9.79
CA LEU A 492 32.36 -16.42 -11.10
C LEU A 492 33.80 -15.90 -11.01
N VAL A 493 34.13 -15.16 -9.94
CA VAL A 493 35.53 -14.72 -9.68
C VAL A 493 36.43 -15.93 -9.49
N ALA A 494 36.02 -16.96 -8.74
CA ALA A 494 36.76 -18.19 -8.54
C ALA A 494 36.96 -18.98 -9.85
N GLN A 495 36.08 -18.81 -10.83
CA GLN A 495 36.18 -19.36 -12.19
C GLN A 495 37.06 -18.52 -13.11
N ASN A 496 37.72 -17.47 -12.61
CA ASN A 496 38.55 -16.52 -13.39
C ASN A 496 37.77 -15.79 -14.49
N LYS A 497 36.46 -15.56 -14.33
CA LYS A 497 35.71 -14.70 -15.24
C LYS A 497 36.16 -13.25 -15.10
N ALA A 498 36.17 -12.50 -16.19
CA ALA A 498 36.58 -11.11 -16.19
C ALA A 498 35.62 -10.27 -15.33
N VAL A 499 36.20 -9.41 -14.49
CA VAL A 499 35.40 -8.57 -13.56
C VAL A 499 34.45 -7.64 -14.31
N SER A 500 34.86 -7.12 -15.48
CA SER A 500 34.01 -6.30 -16.36
C SER A 500 32.77 -7.05 -16.83
N ASP A 501 32.90 -8.34 -17.15
CA ASP A 501 31.78 -9.18 -17.61
C ASP A 501 30.81 -9.49 -16.46
N ILE A 502 31.33 -9.73 -15.25
CA ILE A 502 30.53 -9.92 -14.04
C ILE A 502 29.72 -8.65 -13.72
N ILE A 503 30.38 -7.48 -13.79
CA ILE A 503 29.73 -6.19 -13.53
C ILE A 503 28.63 -5.92 -14.57
N HIS A 504 28.90 -6.21 -15.85
CA HIS A 504 27.89 -6.11 -16.91
C HIS A 504 26.67 -6.99 -16.58
N GLY A 505 26.88 -8.24 -16.18
CA GLY A 505 25.80 -9.14 -15.77
C GLY A 505 24.99 -8.61 -14.58
N LEU A 506 25.65 -8.01 -13.59
CA LEU A 506 24.99 -7.34 -12.46
C LEU A 506 24.14 -6.14 -12.93
N ASN A 507 24.70 -5.29 -13.81
CA ASN A 507 23.98 -4.13 -14.36
C ASN A 507 22.74 -4.57 -15.14
N MET A 508 22.81 -5.62 -15.95
CA MET A 508 21.68 -6.19 -16.68
C MET A 508 20.62 -6.80 -15.76
N SER A 509 21.04 -7.44 -14.66
CA SER A 509 20.12 -7.97 -13.64
C SER A 509 19.33 -6.83 -12.96
N VAL A 510 20.01 -5.75 -12.57
CA VAL A 510 19.37 -4.53 -12.02
C VAL A 510 18.42 -3.92 -13.03
N ALA A 511 18.88 -3.69 -14.27
CA ALA A 511 18.11 -3.08 -15.34
C ALA A 511 16.85 -3.90 -15.68
N SER A 512 16.93 -5.24 -15.66
CA SER A 512 15.78 -6.12 -15.88
C SER A 512 14.71 -5.94 -14.81
N LYS A 513 15.10 -5.77 -13.56
CA LYS A 513 14.20 -5.58 -12.42
C LYS A 513 13.53 -4.21 -12.46
N VAL A 514 14.31 -3.16 -12.67
CA VAL A 514 13.85 -1.78 -12.77
C VAL A 514 12.96 -1.58 -14.00
N GLY A 515 13.38 -2.09 -15.15
CA GLY A 515 12.61 -2.04 -16.39
C GLY A 515 11.26 -2.76 -16.28
N ALA A 516 11.23 -3.92 -15.60
CA ALA A 516 9.98 -4.61 -15.34
C ALA A 516 9.04 -3.82 -14.41
N LEU A 517 9.57 -3.03 -13.48
CA LEU A 517 8.79 -2.14 -12.64
C LEU A 517 8.20 -0.98 -13.46
N ALA A 518 9.03 -0.32 -14.27
CA ALA A 518 8.63 0.78 -15.14
C ALA A 518 7.59 0.34 -16.19
N ALA A 519 7.78 -0.83 -16.82
CA ALA A 519 6.84 -1.38 -17.80
C ALA A 519 5.43 -1.65 -17.23
N ARG A 520 5.31 -1.86 -15.92
CA ARG A 520 4.00 -2.05 -15.25
C ARG A 520 3.19 -0.76 -15.10
N LEU A 521 3.82 0.41 -15.19
CA LEU A 521 3.12 1.71 -15.11
C LEU A 521 2.26 1.99 -16.33
N GLY A 522 2.40 1.21 -17.38
CA GLY A 522 1.60 1.29 -18.59
C GLY A 522 2.41 1.83 -19.77
N GLN A 523 2.16 1.20 -20.92
CA GLN A 523 2.68 1.62 -22.22
C GLN A 523 1.97 2.89 -22.75
N ASP A 524 0.99 3.38 -22.01
CA ASP A 524 0.04 4.42 -22.46
C ASP A 524 0.47 5.84 -22.08
N ASN A 525 1.70 6.05 -21.59
CA ASN A 525 2.23 7.37 -21.23
C ASN A 525 3.43 7.73 -22.13
N PRO A 526 3.20 8.10 -23.41
CA PRO A 526 4.28 8.43 -24.33
C PRO A 526 4.99 9.73 -23.85
N GLY A 527 6.29 9.64 -23.64
CA GLY A 527 7.13 10.75 -23.20
C GLY A 527 8.52 10.26 -22.80
N GLU A 528 9.33 11.17 -22.30
CA GLU A 528 10.70 10.87 -21.91
C GLU A 528 10.76 10.17 -20.56
N TYR A 529 11.76 9.30 -20.41
CA TYR A 529 12.13 8.71 -19.13
C TYR A 529 13.21 9.57 -18.47
N MET A 530 13.09 9.79 -17.16
CA MET A 530 14.13 10.42 -16.35
C MET A 530 14.57 9.45 -15.25
N MET A 531 15.88 9.34 -15.03
CA MET A 531 16.43 8.60 -13.91
C MET A 531 16.86 9.55 -12.81
N THR A 532 16.43 9.28 -11.56
CA THR A 532 16.75 10.07 -10.37
C THR A 532 17.35 9.18 -9.26
N GLY A 533 17.74 9.80 -8.16
CA GLY A 533 18.40 9.14 -7.03
C GLY A 533 19.89 8.97 -7.21
N GLY A 534 20.57 8.49 -6.18
CA GLY A 534 22.03 8.37 -6.15
C GLY A 534 22.62 7.45 -7.22
N VAL A 535 21.85 6.43 -7.65
CA VAL A 535 22.28 5.46 -8.68
C VAL A 535 22.25 6.05 -10.09
N ALA A 536 21.58 7.18 -10.34
CA ALA A 536 21.56 7.86 -11.63
C ALA A 536 22.97 8.23 -12.14
N LYS A 537 23.93 8.38 -11.23
CA LYS A 537 25.35 8.62 -11.57
C LYS A 537 26.10 7.39 -12.09
N ASN A 538 25.52 6.18 -11.97
CA ASN A 538 26.15 4.95 -12.42
C ASN A 538 25.92 4.71 -13.92
N LYS A 539 26.95 4.95 -14.73
CA LYS A 539 26.88 4.84 -16.20
C LYS A 539 26.56 3.42 -16.68
N GLY A 540 27.06 2.40 -15.99
CA GLY A 540 26.80 1.00 -16.34
C GLY A 540 25.32 0.63 -16.17
N ILE A 541 24.72 1.05 -15.07
CA ILE A 541 23.27 0.86 -14.80
C ILE A 541 22.44 1.65 -15.81
N THR A 542 22.79 2.91 -16.05
CA THR A 542 22.08 3.76 -17.01
C THR A 542 22.07 3.12 -18.41
N ASN A 543 23.22 2.68 -18.90
CA ASN A 543 23.34 2.05 -20.22
C ASN A 543 22.51 0.75 -20.30
N ALA A 544 22.61 -0.11 -19.28
CA ALA A 544 21.86 -1.35 -19.22
C ALA A 544 20.33 -1.11 -19.15
N LEU A 545 19.90 -0.04 -18.45
CA LEU A 545 18.49 0.31 -18.34
C LEU A 545 17.95 0.91 -19.65
N GLU A 546 18.73 1.75 -20.35
CA GLU A 546 18.39 2.25 -21.68
C GLU A 546 18.21 1.10 -22.69
N GLU A 547 19.12 0.13 -22.67
CA GLU A 547 19.01 -1.08 -23.50
C GLU A 547 17.73 -1.86 -23.18
N LYS A 548 17.43 -2.04 -21.90
CA LYS A 548 16.26 -2.79 -21.45
C LYS A 548 14.94 -2.11 -21.75
N LEU A 549 14.89 -0.78 -21.68
CA LEU A 549 13.70 0.03 -21.97
C LEU A 549 13.52 0.27 -23.48
N GLY A 550 14.59 0.14 -24.27
CA GLY A 550 14.62 0.54 -25.68
C GLY A 550 14.45 2.05 -25.87
N ALA A 551 14.80 2.85 -24.85
CA ALA A 551 14.63 4.29 -24.80
C ALA A 551 15.81 4.97 -24.09
N LYS A 552 16.06 6.24 -24.42
CA LYS A 552 17.06 7.06 -23.73
C LYS A 552 16.52 7.58 -22.39
N LEU A 553 17.42 7.67 -21.42
CA LEU A 553 17.15 8.24 -20.11
C LEU A 553 17.65 9.68 -20.06
N TYR A 554 16.80 10.61 -19.67
CA TYR A 554 17.24 11.95 -19.30
C TYR A 554 17.90 11.88 -17.90
N ILE A 555 19.12 12.34 -17.80
CA ILE A 555 19.88 12.43 -16.54
C ILE A 555 20.59 13.79 -16.53
N CYS A 556 20.39 14.54 -15.44
CA CYS A 556 21.04 15.82 -15.22
C CYS A 556 21.90 15.78 -13.94
N ASP A 557 22.67 16.83 -13.71
CA ASP A 557 23.53 16.94 -12.53
C ASP A 557 22.72 16.94 -11.22
N GLU A 558 21.49 17.46 -11.28
CA GLU A 558 20.54 17.56 -10.17
C GLU A 558 19.74 16.26 -9.94
N ALA A 559 19.97 15.20 -10.71
CA ALA A 559 19.19 13.96 -10.64
C ALA A 559 19.08 13.37 -9.21
N GLN A 560 20.14 13.45 -8.41
CA GLN A 560 20.14 13.02 -7.01
C GLN A 560 19.34 13.98 -6.12
N LEU A 561 19.30 15.26 -6.45
CA LEU A 561 18.62 16.33 -5.69
C LEU A 561 17.13 16.44 -6.04
N CYS A 562 16.63 15.64 -6.96
CA CYS A 562 15.30 15.77 -7.55
C CYS A 562 14.18 15.78 -6.49
N GLY A 563 14.26 14.92 -5.45
CA GLY A 563 13.31 14.92 -4.33
C GLY A 563 13.35 16.21 -3.51
N ALA A 564 14.55 16.66 -3.11
CA ALA A 564 14.74 17.91 -2.38
C ALA A 564 14.33 19.14 -3.20
N LEU A 565 14.60 19.12 -4.52
CA LEU A 565 14.17 20.19 -5.43
C LEU A 565 12.63 20.25 -5.52
N GLY A 566 11.96 19.10 -5.67
CA GLY A 566 10.51 19.06 -5.67
C GLY A 566 9.90 19.57 -4.36
N ALA A 567 10.47 19.21 -3.22
CA ALA A 567 10.07 19.74 -1.92
C ALA A 567 10.25 21.26 -1.83
N ALA A 568 11.39 21.79 -2.31
CA ALA A 568 11.64 23.22 -2.36
C ALA A 568 10.68 23.98 -3.29
N LEU A 569 10.30 23.36 -4.43
CA LEU A 569 9.31 23.92 -5.35
C LEU A 569 7.92 24.01 -4.72
N PHE A 570 7.50 23.00 -3.96
CA PHE A 570 6.26 23.08 -3.18
C PHE A 570 6.31 24.20 -2.12
N ALA A 571 7.44 24.34 -1.41
CA ALA A 571 7.62 25.45 -0.48
C ALA A 571 7.51 26.81 -1.19
N TYR A 572 8.10 26.93 -2.37
CA TYR A 572 8.09 28.15 -3.19
C TYR A 572 6.68 28.50 -3.68
N GLU A 573 5.95 27.54 -4.25
CA GLU A 573 4.58 27.76 -4.75
C GLU A 573 3.65 28.24 -3.64
N LYS A 574 3.71 27.62 -2.46
CA LYS A 574 2.91 28.02 -1.30
C LYS A 574 3.21 29.41 -0.78
N CYS A 575 4.47 29.84 -0.86
CA CYS A 575 4.81 31.23 -0.52
C CYS A 575 4.24 32.24 -1.53
N ARG A 576 4.04 31.85 -2.78
CA ARG A 576 3.43 32.70 -3.81
C ARG A 576 1.91 32.83 -3.71
N GLU A 577 1.26 31.86 -3.10
CA GLU A 577 -0.19 31.78 -2.91
C GLU A 577 -0.64 32.46 -1.60
N ALA A 578 0.29 32.67 -0.65
CA ALA A 578 0.05 33.29 0.65
C ALA A 578 0.14 34.82 0.60
#